data_820a0cf27bf8b7cad8efcc4aca073801
#
_entry.id   820a0cf27bf8b7cad8efcc4aca073801
#
_cell.length_a   1.000
_cell.length_b   1.000
_cell.length_c   1.000
_cell.angle_alpha   90.00
_cell.angle_beta   90.00
_cell.angle_gamma   90.00
#
_symmetry.space_group_name_H-M   'P 1'
#
loop_
_entity.id
_entity.type
_entity.pdbx_description
1 polymer ?
#
loop_
_entity_poly.entity_id
_entity_poly.type
_entity_poly.pdbx_seq_one_letter_code
_entity_poly.pdbx_strand_id
1 'polypeptide(L)'
;YIVSIRLMPDGLSFSGYNPRIKGSFFIHEEKWNSHDSYLKQVEDFFFAHDFLSCTFKRFYVVQAHSDYTLVPLSLFLEKKADELYAFTFGPAAERQVLYQSLKDDNQVLLYSMMPEAYTFCTRSLVNPIFVHTQSAVFTFWKQRSLAKTFQVMFLSLSGDRLTIACYRQG
;
A
#
# COMPACT_ATOMS: atom_id res chain seq x y z
N TYR A 1 5.60 -7.06 17.54
CA TYR A 1 6.02 -6.22 16.43
C TYR A 1 4.85 -5.87 15.53
N ILE A 2 4.93 -4.70 14.88
CA ILE A 2 4.14 -4.32 13.71
C ILE A 2 5.11 -4.38 12.54
N VAL A 3 4.76 -5.09 11.50
CA VAL A 3 5.63 -5.33 10.34
C VAL A 3 4.92 -5.00 9.04
N SER A 4 5.70 -4.70 8.02
CA SER A 4 5.19 -4.51 6.67
C SER A 4 6.15 -5.07 5.62
N ILE A 5 5.58 -5.67 4.58
CA ILE A 5 6.27 -5.97 3.34
C ILE A 5 5.75 -5.02 2.27
N ARG A 6 6.63 -4.26 1.64
CA ARG A 6 6.28 -3.36 0.55
C ARG A 6 6.68 -3.99 -0.76
N LEU A 7 5.68 -4.26 -1.58
CA LEU A 7 5.84 -4.85 -2.90
C LEU A 7 5.99 -3.73 -3.94
N MET A 8 7.12 -3.71 -4.62
CA MET A 8 7.48 -2.74 -5.67
C MET A 8 7.67 -3.46 -7.00
N PRO A 9 7.55 -2.77 -8.15
CA PRO A 9 7.78 -3.40 -9.45
C PRO A 9 9.18 -3.99 -9.62
N ASP A 10 10.19 -3.41 -8.97
CA ASP A 10 11.61 -3.71 -9.10
C ASP A 10 12.24 -4.30 -7.84
N GLY A 11 11.44 -4.66 -6.85
CA GLY A 11 11.95 -5.20 -5.60
C GLY A 11 10.90 -5.34 -4.51
N LEU A 12 11.36 -5.59 -3.30
CA LEU A 12 10.55 -5.49 -2.10
C LEU A 12 11.34 -4.87 -0.95
N SER A 13 10.63 -4.35 0.03
CA SER A 13 11.24 -4.02 1.32
C SER A 13 10.42 -4.61 2.46
N PHE A 14 11.12 -5.21 3.42
CA PHE A 14 10.54 -5.67 4.68
C PHE A 14 10.97 -4.73 5.80
N SER A 15 10.01 -4.28 6.59
CA SER A 15 10.28 -3.39 7.71
C SER A 15 9.42 -3.71 8.91
N GLY A 16 9.87 -3.29 10.08
CA GLY A 16 9.09 -3.50 11.28
C GLY A 16 9.59 -2.68 12.46
N TYR A 17 8.76 -2.62 13.47
CA TYR A 17 9.11 -1.97 14.73
C TYR A 17 8.29 -2.53 15.90
N ASN A 18 8.81 -2.37 17.10
CA ASN A 18 8.09 -2.62 18.32
C ASN A 18 7.58 -1.28 18.88
N PRO A 19 6.26 -1.02 18.94
CA PRO A 19 5.73 0.26 19.41
C PRO A 19 6.05 0.59 20.88
N ARG A 20 6.54 -0.41 21.65
CA ARG A 20 6.94 -0.24 23.05
C ARG A 20 8.43 0.06 23.22
N ILE A 21 9.22 -0.05 22.16
CA ILE A 21 10.69 0.11 22.21
C ILE A 21 11.10 1.19 21.23
N LYS A 22 11.55 2.33 21.76
CA LYS A 22 12.04 3.43 20.93
C LYS A 22 13.31 2.98 20.19
N GLY A 23 13.38 3.31 18.88
CA GLY A 23 14.51 2.94 18.03
C GLY A 23 14.53 1.49 17.55
N SER A 24 13.46 0.73 17.77
CA SER A 24 13.35 -0.66 17.30
C SER A 24 13.04 -0.82 15.81
N PHE A 25 12.94 0.27 15.07
CA PHE A 25 12.69 0.23 13.63
C PHE A 25 13.85 -0.42 12.88
N PHE A 26 13.50 -1.31 11.97
CA PHE A 26 14.42 -1.91 11.00
C PHE A 26 13.78 -1.94 9.62
N ILE A 27 14.61 -1.97 8.60
CA ILE A 27 14.23 -2.14 7.21
C ILE A 27 15.26 -3.01 6.50
N HIS A 28 14.80 -3.89 5.65
CA HIS A 28 15.59 -4.68 4.72
C HIS A 28 15.01 -4.50 3.33
N GLU A 29 15.84 -4.23 2.32
CA GLU A 29 15.43 -4.03 0.94
C GLU A 29 16.11 -5.05 0.05
N GLU A 30 15.34 -5.61 -0.88
CA GLU A 30 15.82 -6.55 -1.88
C GLU A 30 15.34 -6.10 -3.25
N LYS A 31 16.27 -6.08 -4.22
CA LYS A 31 15.97 -5.77 -5.60
C LYS A 31 15.76 -7.05 -6.40
N TRP A 32 14.79 -7.02 -7.29
CA TRP A 32 14.54 -8.13 -8.17
C TRP A 32 15.66 -8.30 -9.21
N ASN A 33 15.98 -9.54 -9.53
CA ASN A 33 16.75 -9.83 -10.71
C ASN A 33 15.83 -9.84 -11.94
N SER A 34 16.40 -9.62 -13.14
CA SER A 34 15.62 -9.54 -14.38
C SER A 34 15.26 -10.91 -14.99
N HIS A 35 15.68 -12.02 -14.38
CA HIS A 35 15.56 -13.35 -14.98
C HIS A 35 14.35 -14.14 -14.49
N ASP A 36 13.88 -13.88 -13.27
CA ASP A 36 12.78 -14.60 -12.66
C ASP A 36 11.47 -13.81 -12.72
N SER A 37 10.34 -14.53 -12.72
CA SER A 37 9.03 -13.88 -12.64
C SER A 37 8.86 -13.18 -11.30
N TYR A 38 8.04 -12.13 -11.29
CA TYR A 38 7.73 -11.34 -10.10
C TYR A 38 7.26 -12.23 -8.93
N LEU A 39 6.30 -13.12 -9.21
CA LEU A 39 5.75 -14.02 -8.18
C LEU A 39 6.84 -14.92 -7.61
N LYS A 40 7.68 -15.53 -8.46
CA LYS A 40 8.76 -16.40 -8.02
C LYS A 40 9.71 -15.68 -7.05
N GLN A 41 10.07 -14.45 -7.35
CA GLN A 41 10.96 -13.67 -6.49
C GLN A 41 10.31 -13.34 -5.12
N VAL A 42 9.00 -13.06 -5.12
CA VAL A 42 8.24 -12.92 -3.86
C VAL A 42 8.26 -14.23 -3.07
N GLU A 43 7.99 -15.36 -3.72
CA GLU A 43 8.00 -16.69 -3.08
C GLU A 43 9.39 -17.03 -2.53
N ASP A 44 10.44 -16.84 -3.31
CA ASP A 44 11.82 -17.10 -2.92
C ASP A 44 12.22 -16.27 -1.68
N PHE A 45 11.80 -15.01 -1.63
CA PHE A 45 12.00 -14.17 -0.44
C PHE A 45 11.30 -14.75 0.80
N PHE A 46 10.06 -15.22 0.66
CA PHE A 46 9.34 -15.82 1.77
C PHE A 46 9.97 -17.12 2.23
N PHE A 47 10.42 -17.97 1.30
CA PHE A 47 11.12 -19.23 1.63
C PHE A 47 12.49 -19.01 2.29
N ALA A 48 13.17 -17.92 1.94
CA ALA A 48 14.44 -17.55 2.56
C ALA A 48 14.27 -16.96 3.97
N HIS A 49 13.04 -16.59 4.38
CA HIS A 49 12.77 -15.87 5.63
C HIS A 49 11.63 -16.47 6.45
N ASP A 50 11.90 -17.59 7.12
CA ASP A 50 10.93 -18.34 7.93
C ASP A 50 10.17 -17.50 8.97
N PHE A 51 10.77 -16.41 9.46
CA PHE A 51 10.15 -15.51 10.42
C PHE A 51 8.87 -14.82 9.87
N LEU A 52 8.69 -14.75 8.55
CA LEU A 52 7.48 -14.20 7.94
C LEU A 52 6.22 -15.02 8.27
N SER A 53 6.40 -16.31 8.60
CA SER A 53 5.32 -17.19 9.07
C SER A 53 4.95 -16.97 10.54
N CYS A 54 5.69 -16.14 11.28
CA CYS A 54 5.40 -15.85 12.67
C CYS A 54 4.15 -14.97 12.83
N THR A 55 3.51 -15.09 13.99
CA THR A 55 2.40 -14.20 14.35
C THR A 55 2.92 -12.83 14.79
N PHE A 56 2.52 -11.78 14.08
CA PHE A 56 2.79 -10.41 14.44
C PHE A 56 1.53 -9.72 14.97
N LYS A 57 1.70 -8.63 15.70
CA LYS A 57 0.57 -7.81 16.16
C LYS A 57 -0.24 -7.25 14.98
N ARG A 58 0.45 -6.86 13.91
CA ARG A 58 -0.12 -6.46 12.62
C ARG A 58 0.90 -6.77 11.54
N PHE A 59 0.42 -7.27 10.43
CA PHE A 59 1.21 -7.47 9.21
C PHE A 59 0.57 -6.69 8.07
N TYR A 60 1.30 -5.73 7.50
CA TYR A 60 0.85 -4.96 6.36
C TYR A 60 1.51 -5.46 5.08
N VAL A 61 0.72 -5.69 4.05
CA VAL A 61 1.19 -5.87 2.67
C VAL A 61 0.94 -4.56 1.94
N VAL A 62 2.01 -3.84 1.64
CA VAL A 62 1.97 -2.50 1.08
C VAL A 62 2.22 -2.57 -0.42
N GLN A 63 1.21 -2.24 -1.22
CA GLN A 63 1.35 -2.13 -2.67
C GLN A 63 1.93 -0.76 -3.03
N ALA A 64 3.06 -0.76 -3.74
CA ALA A 64 3.75 0.45 -4.18
C ALA A 64 3.68 0.65 -5.70
N HIS A 65 2.57 0.29 -6.31
CA HIS A 65 2.31 0.55 -7.73
C HIS A 65 1.74 1.95 -7.93
N SER A 66 1.86 2.46 -9.15
CA SER A 66 1.44 3.81 -9.50
C SER A 66 -0.05 3.98 -9.76
N ASP A 67 -0.74 2.87 -10.04
CA ASP A 67 -2.14 2.90 -10.48
C ASP A 67 -3.06 2.86 -9.27
N TYR A 68 -3.51 4.03 -8.86
CA TYR A 68 -4.55 4.22 -7.85
C TYR A 68 -5.45 5.38 -8.26
N THR A 69 -6.69 5.35 -7.80
CA THR A 69 -7.64 6.45 -7.96
C THR A 69 -8.36 6.74 -6.65
N LEU A 70 -8.86 7.96 -6.52
CA LEU A 70 -9.62 8.41 -5.36
C LEU A 70 -11.10 8.55 -5.76
N VAL A 71 -11.97 7.95 -4.99
CA VAL A 71 -13.42 8.02 -5.17
C VAL A 71 -14.04 8.64 -3.92
N PRO A 72 -14.91 9.66 -4.05
CA PRO A 72 -15.66 10.18 -2.91
C PRO A 72 -16.42 9.05 -2.19
N LEU A 73 -16.34 9.01 -0.86
CA LEU A 73 -16.98 7.95 -0.06
C LEU A 73 -18.50 7.86 -0.32
N SER A 74 -19.15 8.99 -0.59
CA SER A 74 -20.57 9.06 -0.92
C SER A 74 -20.96 8.40 -2.24
N LEU A 75 -19.99 8.21 -3.15
CA LEU A 75 -20.20 7.57 -4.46
C LEU A 75 -19.65 6.13 -4.50
N PHE A 76 -18.93 5.73 -3.47
CA PHE A 76 -18.32 4.41 -3.42
C PHE A 76 -19.32 3.34 -3.00
N LEU A 77 -19.45 2.32 -3.82
CA LEU A 77 -20.13 1.07 -3.50
C LEU A 77 -19.15 -0.08 -3.68
N GLU A 78 -18.94 -0.87 -2.64
CA GLU A 78 -17.97 -1.98 -2.64
C GLU A 78 -18.19 -2.94 -3.83
N LYS A 79 -19.44 -3.32 -4.09
CA LYS A 79 -19.82 -4.20 -5.20
C LYS A 79 -19.53 -3.62 -6.60
N LYS A 80 -19.17 -2.34 -6.68
CA LYS A 80 -18.81 -1.63 -7.92
C LYS A 80 -17.34 -1.21 -7.97
N ALA A 81 -16.51 -1.71 -7.05
CA ALA A 81 -15.10 -1.36 -7.00
C ALA A 81 -14.38 -1.67 -8.32
N ASP A 82 -14.65 -2.85 -8.90
CA ASP A 82 -14.06 -3.26 -10.19
C ASP A 82 -14.49 -2.34 -11.34
N GLU A 83 -15.78 -1.95 -11.39
CA GLU A 83 -16.31 -1.04 -12.41
C GLU A 83 -15.66 0.36 -12.28
N LEU A 84 -15.53 0.86 -11.04
CA LEU A 84 -14.92 2.16 -10.77
C LEU A 84 -13.42 2.16 -11.10
N TYR A 85 -12.72 1.08 -10.79
CA TYR A 85 -11.32 0.91 -11.18
C TYR A 85 -11.18 0.85 -12.70
N ALA A 86 -12.00 0.03 -13.37
CA ALA A 86 -11.98 -0.13 -14.82
C ALA A 86 -12.29 1.15 -15.58
N PHE A 87 -13.11 2.03 -15.02
CA PHE A 87 -13.40 3.36 -15.59
C PHE A 87 -12.14 4.22 -15.72
N THR A 88 -11.21 4.09 -14.78
CA THR A 88 -9.98 4.90 -14.76
C THR A 88 -8.84 4.23 -15.52
N PHE A 89 -8.68 2.92 -15.38
CA PHE A 89 -7.49 2.19 -15.84
C PHE A 89 -7.77 1.14 -16.92
N GLY A 90 -9.02 1.01 -17.35
CA GLY A 90 -9.46 -0.06 -18.24
C GLY A 90 -9.81 -1.35 -17.51
N PRO A 91 -10.23 -2.40 -18.26
CA PRO A 91 -10.69 -3.66 -17.68
C PRO A 91 -9.68 -4.29 -16.72
N ALA A 92 -10.16 -4.68 -15.54
CA ALA A 92 -9.34 -5.31 -14.50
C ALA A 92 -9.22 -6.84 -14.68
N ALA A 93 -9.31 -7.37 -15.92
CA ALA A 93 -9.45 -8.80 -16.20
C ALA A 93 -8.33 -9.69 -15.60
N GLU A 94 -7.15 -9.12 -15.33
CA GLU A 94 -6.00 -9.82 -14.74
C GLU A 94 -5.49 -9.13 -13.48
N ARG A 95 -6.37 -8.48 -12.72
CA ARG A 95 -5.98 -7.72 -11.52
C ARG A 95 -6.95 -7.96 -10.37
N GLN A 96 -6.42 -8.10 -9.18
CA GLN A 96 -7.20 -8.06 -7.94
C GLN A 96 -7.38 -6.59 -7.55
N VAL A 97 -8.60 -6.07 -7.68
CA VAL A 97 -8.93 -4.71 -7.22
C VAL A 97 -9.13 -4.73 -5.72
N LEU A 98 -8.52 -3.75 -5.07
CA LEU A 98 -8.56 -3.53 -3.63
C LEU A 98 -8.94 -2.07 -3.35
N TYR A 99 -9.44 -1.82 -2.15
CA TYR A 99 -9.79 -0.47 -1.75
C TYR A 99 -9.45 -0.21 -0.29
N GLN A 100 -9.23 1.06 0.03
CA GLN A 100 -8.95 1.52 1.37
C GLN A 100 -9.67 2.83 1.66
N SER A 101 -10.44 2.88 2.73
CA SER A 101 -11.11 4.10 3.16
C SER A 101 -10.12 5.08 3.80
N LEU A 102 -10.08 6.30 3.29
CA LEU A 102 -9.39 7.45 3.85
C LEU A 102 -10.44 8.27 4.63
N LYS A 103 -10.78 7.81 5.83
CA LYS A 103 -11.92 8.31 6.62
C LYS A 103 -11.86 9.82 6.87
N ASP A 104 -10.67 10.36 7.14
CA ASP A 104 -10.48 11.78 7.45
C ASP A 104 -10.66 12.69 6.21
N ASP A 105 -10.63 12.13 5.02
CA ASP A 105 -10.78 12.84 3.76
C ASP A 105 -12.11 12.53 3.04
N ASN A 106 -12.97 11.70 3.62
CA ASN A 106 -14.22 11.23 2.99
C ASN A 106 -14.01 10.62 1.60
N GLN A 107 -12.90 9.91 1.44
CA GLN A 107 -12.52 9.28 0.17
C GLN A 107 -12.19 7.81 0.36
N VAL A 108 -12.28 7.08 -0.74
CA VAL A 108 -11.80 5.71 -0.86
C VAL A 108 -10.72 5.68 -1.92
N LEU A 109 -9.57 5.12 -1.57
CA LEU A 109 -8.49 4.87 -2.51
C LEU A 109 -8.68 3.47 -3.08
N LEU A 110 -8.85 3.39 -4.41
CA LEU A 110 -8.88 2.13 -5.16
C LEU A 110 -7.53 1.90 -5.81
N TYR A 111 -7.07 0.65 -5.78
CA TYR A 111 -5.83 0.22 -6.40
C TYR A 111 -5.93 -1.26 -6.79
N SER A 112 -4.94 -1.77 -7.46
CA SER A 112 -4.89 -3.19 -7.81
C SER A 112 -3.55 -3.81 -7.49
N MET A 113 -3.53 -5.12 -7.42
CA MET A 113 -2.31 -5.92 -7.40
C MET A 113 -2.46 -7.19 -8.26
N MET A 114 -1.37 -7.87 -8.50
CA MET A 114 -1.38 -9.16 -9.21
C MET A 114 -2.16 -10.19 -8.39
N PRO A 115 -3.15 -10.91 -8.98
CA PRO A 115 -3.97 -11.87 -8.26
C PRO A 115 -3.16 -12.98 -7.58
N GLU A 116 -2.10 -13.42 -8.26
CA GLU A 116 -1.21 -14.47 -7.75
C GLU A 116 -0.47 -13.99 -6.49
N ALA A 117 0.06 -12.77 -6.51
CA ALA A 117 0.75 -12.18 -5.34
C ALA A 117 -0.22 -11.94 -4.18
N TYR A 118 -1.46 -11.48 -4.48
CA TYR A 118 -2.51 -11.35 -3.48
C TYR A 118 -2.84 -12.70 -2.82
N THR A 119 -3.08 -13.71 -3.65
CA THR A 119 -3.41 -15.06 -3.20
C THR A 119 -2.27 -15.66 -2.38
N PHE A 120 -1.03 -15.52 -2.85
CA PHE A 120 0.16 -16.00 -2.15
C PHE A 120 0.29 -15.33 -0.77
N CYS A 121 0.24 -14.00 -0.69
CA CYS A 121 0.33 -13.28 0.58
C CYS A 121 -0.81 -13.65 1.54
N THR A 122 -2.04 -13.82 1.02
CA THR A 122 -3.20 -14.21 1.84
C THR A 122 -3.03 -15.59 2.45
N ARG A 123 -2.39 -16.53 1.75
CA ARG A 123 -2.15 -17.91 2.23
C ARG A 123 -0.93 -18.02 3.13
N SER A 124 0.11 -17.23 2.87
CA SER A 124 1.41 -17.36 3.55
C SER A 124 1.51 -16.53 4.83
N LEU A 125 0.68 -15.50 4.98
CA LEU A 125 0.72 -14.57 6.10
C LEU A 125 -0.49 -14.73 7.03
N VAL A 126 -0.27 -14.47 8.32
CA VAL A 126 -1.35 -14.51 9.31
C VAL A 126 -2.09 -13.17 9.34
N ASN A 127 -3.33 -13.16 8.84
CA ASN A 127 -4.20 -11.98 8.80
C ASN A 127 -3.54 -10.73 8.18
N PRO A 128 -3.04 -10.80 6.94
CA PRO A 128 -2.42 -9.65 6.28
C PRO A 128 -3.41 -8.52 6.04
N ILE A 129 -2.96 -7.29 6.24
CA ILE A 129 -3.72 -6.08 5.95
C ILE A 129 -3.12 -5.47 4.69
N PHE A 130 -3.88 -5.52 3.58
CA PHE A 130 -3.45 -4.94 2.32
C PHE A 130 -3.70 -3.43 2.32
N VAL A 131 -2.67 -2.67 1.95
CA VAL A 131 -2.72 -1.21 1.88
C VAL A 131 -1.93 -0.70 0.67
N HIS A 132 -2.25 0.50 0.23
CA HIS A 132 -1.47 1.18 -0.81
C HIS A 132 -0.54 2.23 -0.19
N THR A 133 0.66 2.40 -0.76
CA THR A 133 1.63 3.40 -0.26
C THR A 133 1.02 4.80 -0.13
N GLN A 134 0.23 5.24 -1.12
CA GLN A 134 -0.36 6.57 -1.12
C GLN A 134 -1.39 6.78 -0.01
N SER A 135 -2.05 5.73 0.46
CA SER A 135 -2.96 5.88 1.60
C SER A 135 -2.24 6.28 2.88
N ALA A 136 -1.05 5.72 3.12
CA ALA A 136 -0.22 6.11 4.25
C ALA A 136 0.31 7.54 4.09
N VAL A 137 0.72 7.93 2.87
CA VAL A 137 1.19 9.28 2.55
C VAL A 137 0.08 10.31 2.77
N PHE A 138 -1.12 10.08 2.24
CA PHE A 138 -2.26 11.00 2.41
C PHE A 138 -2.68 11.11 3.87
N THR A 139 -2.75 10.00 4.60
CA THR A 139 -3.05 10.02 6.05
C THR A 139 -2.02 10.86 6.81
N PHE A 140 -0.73 10.66 6.53
CA PHE A 140 0.33 11.44 7.16
C PHE A 140 0.25 12.93 6.83
N TRP A 141 0.00 13.29 5.56
CA TRP A 141 -0.14 14.68 5.13
C TRP A 141 -1.36 15.34 5.77
N LYS A 142 -2.48 14.63 5.83
CA LYS A 142 -3.69 15.12 6.50
C LYS A 142 -3.41 15.44 7.98
N GLN A 143 -2.80 14.50 8.70
CA GLN A 143 -2.45 14.73 10.11
C GLN A 143 -1.52 15.93 10.28
N ARG A 144 -0.54 16.11 9.39
CA ARG A 144 0.34 17.28 9.41
C ARG A 144 -0.36 18.59 9.07
N SER A 145 -1.36 18.56 8.19
CA SER A 145 -2.13 19.74 7.82
C SER A 145 -3.02 20.23 8.96
N LEU A 146 -3.57 19.33 9.77
CA LEU A 146 -4.41 19.69 10.92
C LEU A 146 -3.68 20.53 11.98
N ALA A 147 -2.36 20.44 12.05
CA ALA A 147 -1.53 21.24 12.94
C ALA A 147 -1.25 22.67 12.41
N LYS A 148 -1.78 23.04 11.24
CA LYS A 148 -1.55 24.33 10.58
C LYS A 148 -2.82 25.16 10.52
N THR A 149 -2.67 26.48 10.63
CA THR A 149 -3.78 27.45 10.57
C THR A 149 -3.97 28.02 9.17
N PHE A 150 -3.15 27.59 8.20
CA PHE A 150 -3.16 28.08 6.82
C PHE A 150 -3.20 26.90 5.84
N GLN A 151 -3.53 27.19 4.60
CA GLN A 151 -3.51 26.20 3.52
C GLN A 151 -2.12 25.63 3.33
N VAL A 152 -2.01 24.30 3.25
CA VAL A 152 -0.74 23.59 3.10
C VAL A 152 -0.77 22.75 1.83
N MET A 153 0.31 22.84 1.08
CA MET A 153 0.58 21.97 -0.07
C MET A 153 1.70 21.00 0.30
N PHE A 154 1.46 19.73 0.05
CA PHE A 154 2.46 18.67 0.18
C PHE A 154 2.82 18.13 -1.20
N LEU A 155 4.11 17.83 -1.36
CA LEU A 155 4.65 17.24 -2.58
C LEU A 155 5.45 16.00 -2.23
N SER A 156 5.32 14.96 -3.05
CA SER A 156 6.15 13.76 -3.00
C SER A 156 6.60 13.40 -4.40
N LEU A 157 7.90 13.28 -4.57
CA LEU A 157 8.50 12.78 -5.80
C LEU A 157 8.94 11.32 -5.59
N SER A 158 8.46 10.44 -6.45
CA SER A 158 8.82 9.02 -6.44
C SER A 158 9.10 8.55 -7.86
N GLY A 159 10.36 8.29 -8.17
CA GLY A 159 10.80 8.06 -9.54
C GLY A 159 10.52 9.28 -10.42
N ASP A 160 9.77 9.07 -11.48
CA ASP A 160 9.32 10.09 -12.44
C ASP A 160 7.96 10.72 -12.09
N ARG A 161 7.34 10.34 -10.96
CA ARG A 161 6.00 10.75 -10.58
C ARG A 161 6.00 11.75 -9.45
N LEU A 162 5.24 12.83 -9.65
CA LEU A 162 4.98 13.87 -8.66
C LEU A 162 3.55 13.74 -8.15
N THR A 163 3.40 13.49 -6.86
CA THR A 163 2.10 13.55 -6.17
C THR A 163 1.98 14.87 -5.43
N ILE A 164 0.88 15.57 -5.64
CA ILE A 164 0.59 16.86 -5.00
C ILE A 164 -0.74 16.74 -4.25
N ALA A 165 -0.79 17.20 -3.02
CA ALA A 165 -2.03 17.33 -2.26
C ALA A 165 -2.10 18.69 -1.57
N CYS A 166 -3.25 19.35 -1.70
CA CYS A 166 -3.53 20.62 -1.04
C CYS A 166 -4.61 20.41 0.03
N TYR A 167 -4.31 20.79 1.25
CA TYR A 167 -5.26 20.75 2.35
C TYR A 167 -5.65 22.16 2.74
N ARG A 168 -6.96 22.41 2.68
CA ARG A 168 -7.55 23.69 3.12
C ARG A 168 -8.27 23.42 4.43
N GLN A 169 -8.08 24.28 5.42
CA GLN A 169 -8.94 24.27 6.58
C GLN A 169 -10.29 24.89 6.17
N GLY A 170 -11.38 24.16 6.40
CA GLY A 170 -12.74 24.64 6.23
C GLY A 170 -13.21 25.44 7.43
#